data_a656ed10fdb126b93ea106521f3ff156
#
_entry.id   a656ed10fdb126b93ea106521f3ff156
#
_cell.length_a   1.000
_cell.length_b   1.000
_cell.length_c   1.000
_cell.angle_alpha   90.00
_cell.angle_beta   90.00
_cell.angle_gamma   90.00
#
_symmetry.space_group_name_H-M   'P 1'
#
loop_
_entity.id
_entity.type
_entity.pdbx_description
1 polymer ?
#
loop_
_entity_poly.entity_id
_entity_poly.type
_entity_poly.pdbx_seq_one_letter_code
_entity_poly.pdbx_strand_id
1 'polypeptide(L)'
;LTCIDSLVRQGLAGEIPDITQVVYVSPLKALSNDIQKNLATPLEEIAALAEGAGTPLPEIRAGVRTGDTRASERAKMANRPPHILITTPESLYILLTSRSGRRGLTGVHTLILDEIHAVTGNKRGSHLSLSVERLCALAENPIVRIGLSATQRPIEEVGRLLVGNEFITPDGTPEGKPDCLMLDTGHARTIDLAMQLPQRELGPITSHELWAETLDSVAGLVRAHGTTLVFVNTRRLVERVSHQLSERLGEEAVVAHHGSLSRTTRLAAEEKLKGGQVKVCVATASLELGIDIGVVDLVCQIGSPRSIGVLLQRVGRSGHQVGGTPKGRLFPLTRDELAECVALARAIKHGNLDTLHIPPWPVDVLAQQIVASCAQEEWTEEQLF
;
A
#
# COMPACT_ATOMS: atom_id res chain seq x y z
N LEU A 1 -3.84 -10.43 14.81
CA LEU A 1 -4.40 -11.27 15.88
C LEU A 1 -3.67 -11.06 17.21
N THR A 2 -2.33 -11.13 17.27
CA THR A 2 -1.56 -10.96 18.52
C THR A 2 -1.87 -9.64 19.25
N CYS A 3 -1.97 -8.52 18.54
CA CYS A 3 -2.35 -7.24 19.14
C CYS A 3 -3.78 -7.24 19.69
N ILE A 4 -4.71 -7.92 19.01
CA ILE A 4 -6.09 -8.07 19.48
C ILE A 4 -6.12 -8.93 20.75
N ASP A 5 -5.43 -10.07 20.77
CA ASP A 5 -5.32 -10.93 21.96
C ASP A 5 -4.74 -10.16 23.15
N SER A 6 -3.70 -9.36 22.94
CA SER A 6 -3.12 -8.51 23.99
C SER A 6 -4.14 -7.52 24.56
N LEU A 7 -4.90 -6.84 23.70
CA LEU A 7 -5.95 -5.90 24.10
C LEU A 7 -7.10 -6.60 24.85
N VAL A 8 -7.50 -7.79 24.37
CA VAL A 8 -8.51 -8.62 25.05
C VAL A 8 -8.07 -8.98 26.45
N ARG A 9 -6.84 -9.50 26.61
CA ARG A 9 -6.28 -9.89 27.92
C ARG A 9 -6.20 -8.68 28.87
N GLN A 10 -5.78 -7.53 28.35
CA GLN A 10 -5.72 -6.29 29.14
C GLN A 10 -7.11 -5.89 29.63
N GLY A 11 -8.12 -5.93 28.77
CA GLY A 11 -9.47 -5.57 29.14
C GLY A 11 -10.15 -6.57 30.07
N LEU A 12 -9.82 -7.86 29.99
CA LEU A 12 -10.29 -8.88 30.94
C LEU A 12 -9.63 -8.74 32.33
N ALA A 13 -8.42 -8.17 32.37
CA ALA A 13 -7.71 -7.89 33.63
C ALA A 13 -8.13 -6.56 34.29
N GLY A 14 -8.83 -5.69 33.58
CA GLY A 14 -9.25 -4.38 34.05
C GLY A 14 -9.87 -3.55 32.92
N GLU A 15 -9.82 -2.23 33.01
CA GLU A 15 -10.25 -1.33 31.96
C GLU A 15 -9.12 -1.07 30.94
N ILE A 16 -9.45 -1.10 29.64
CA ILE A 16 -8.54 -0.63 28.61
C ILE A 16 -8.56 0.91 28.60
N PRO A 17 -7.44 1.59 28.77
CA PRO A 17 -7.41 3.05 28.80
C PRO A 17 -7.80 3.63 27.43
N ASP A 18 -8.45 4.81 27.43
CA ASP A 18 -8.87 5.54 26.22
C ASP A 18 -7.68 6.20 25.51
N ILE A 19 -6.68 5.41 25.14
CA ILE A 19 -5.46 5.80 24.40
C ILE A 19 -5.21 4.83 23.26
N THR A 20 -4.47 5.27 22.27
CA THR A 20 -4.04 4.40 21.18
C THR A 20 -2.85 3.55 21.63
N GLN A 21 -2.96 2.24 21.45
CA GLN A 21 -1.91 1.28 21.81
C GLN A 21 -1.24 0.67 20.56
N VAL A 22 -1.98 0.56 19.47
CA VAL A 22 -1.48 0.02 18.20
C VAL A 22 -1.68 1.05 17.10
N VAL A 23 -0.62 1.37 16.37
CA VAL A 23 -0.67 2.23 15.18
C VAL A 23 -0.37 1.39 13.96
N TYR A 24 -1.30 1.37 13.00
CA TYR A 24 -1.15 0.71 11.71
C TYR A 24 -1.06 1.77 10.62
N VAL A 25 0.10 1.89 9.99
CA VAL A 25 0.36 2.87 8.92
C VAL A 25 0.31 2.18 7.58
N SER A 26 -0.59 2.63 6.72
CA SER A 26 -0.69 2.18 5.34
C SER A 26 -0.37 3.31 4.36
N PRO A 27 0.36 3.06 3.28
CA PRO A 27 0.76 4.09 2.32
C PRO A 27 -0.41 4.67 1.52
N LEU A 28 -1.54 3.99 1.44
CA LEU A 28 -2.73 4.38 0.69
C LEU A 28 -3.98 4.49 1.56
N LYS A 29 -4.78 5.53 1.32
CA LYS A 29 -6.06 5.76 2.00
C LYS A 29 -7.09 4.64 1.74
N ALA A 30 -7.13 4.11 0.52
CA ALA A 30 -8.05 3.02 0.16
C ALA A 30 -7.73 1.76 0.96
N LEU A 31 -6.46 1.39 1.05
CA LEU A 31 -5.98 0.26 1.86
C LEU A 31 -6.32 0.45 3.35
N SER A 32 -6.21 1.68 3.89
CA SER A 32 -6.59 1.97 5.28
C SER A 32 -8.07 1.68 5.57
N ASN A 33 -8.96 1.97 4.63
CA ASN A 33 -10.39 1.67 4.78
C ASN A 33 -10.68 0.16 4.69
N ASP A 34 -9.97 -0.55 3.82
CA ASP A 34 -10.11 -2.00 3.66
C ASP A 34 -9.62 -2.75 4.90
N ILE A 35 -8.48 -2.33 5.47
CA ILE A 35 -7.97 -2.85 6.74
C ILE A 35 -8.99 -2.64 7.87
N GLN A 36 -9.67 -1.51 7.93
CA GLN A 36 -10.71 -1.28 8.94
C GLN A 36 -11.85 -2.30 8.81
N LYS A 37 -12.34 -2.54 7.59
CA LYS A 37 -13.39 -3.55 7.35
C LYS A 37 -12.90 -4.95 7.75
N ASN A 38 -11.67 -5.30 7.35
CA ASN A 38 -11.07 -6.58 7.65
C ASN A 38 -10.74 -6.79 9.14
N LEU A 39 -10.69 -5.72 9.95
CA LEU A 39 -10.58 -5.80 11.40
C LEU A 39 -11.93 -5.79 12.11
N ALA A 40 -12.91 -5.05 11.61
CA ALA A 40 -14.22 -4.93 12.25
C ALA A 40 -14.94 -6.27 12.32
N THR A 41 -15.02 -7.01 11.20
CA THR A 41 -15.70 -8.31 11.14
C THR A 41 -15.13 -9.33 12.14
N PRO A 42 -13.80 -9.62 12.18
CA PRO A 42 -13.25 -10.52 13.19
C PRO A 42 -13.45 -10.06 14.63
N LEU A 43 -13.38 -8.75 14.90
CA LEU A 43 -13.64 -8.22 16.25
C LEU A 43 -15.09 -8.46 16.68
N GLU A 44 -16.06 -8.22 15.78
CA GLU A 44 -17.49 -8.48 16.03
C GLU A 44 -17.76 -9.99 16.22
N GLU A 45 -17.19 -10.85 15.37
CA GLU A 45 -17.34 -12.30 15.46
C GLU A 45 -16.74 -12.88 16.76
N ILE A 46 -15.55 -12.41 17.14
CA ILE A 46 -14.90 -12.83 18.40
C ILE A 46 -15.73 -12.36 19.59
N ALA A 47 -16.25 -11.13 19.57
CA ALA A 47 -17.11 -10.62 20.64
C ALA A 47 -18.41 -11.41 20.78
N ALA A 48 -19.08 -11.75 19.67
CA ALA A 48 -20.30 -12.54 19.66
C ALA A 48 -20.07 -13.98 20.16
N LEU A 49 -18.96 -14.62 19.77
CA LEU A 49 -18.60 -15.94 20.27
C LEU A 49 -18.34 -15.93 21.78
N ALA A 50 -17.64 -14.93 22.27
CA ALA A 50 -17.32 -14.81 23.70
C ALA A 50 -18.59 -14.51 24.54
N GLU A 51 -19.49 -13.66 24.04
CA GLU A 51 -20.77 -13.39 24.68
C GLU A 51 -21.63 -14.70 24.76
N GLY A 52 -21.67 -15.46 23.67
CA GLY A 52 -22.33 -16.78 23.63
C GLY A 52 -21.73 -17.80 24.59
N ALA A 53 -20.44 -17.67 24.91
CA ALA A 53 -19.73 -18.49 25.90
C ALA A 53 -19.87 -17.98 27.35
N GLY A 54 -20.61 -16.88 27.57
CA GLY A 54 -20.79 -16.27 28.90
C GLY A 54 -19.61 -15.46 29.41
N THR A 55 -18.66 -15.12 28.54
CA THR A 55 -17.45 -14.32 28.87
C THR A 55 -17.43 -13.07 27.99
N PRO A 56 -18.19 -12.02 28.33
CA PRO A 56 -18.23 -10.81 27.51
C PRO A 56 -16.84 -10.15 27.43
N LEU A 57 -16.44 -9.79 26.21
CA LEU A 57 -15.16 -9.13 25.97
C LEU A 57 -15.25 -7.62 26.16
N PRO A 58 -14.14 -6.97 26.50
CA PRO A 58 -14.06 -5.52 26.54
C PRO A 58 -14.21 -4.93 25.13
N GLU A 59 -14.75 -3.71 25.04
CA GLU A 59 -14.89 -2.98 23.78
C GLU A 59 -13.51 -2.62 23.21
N ILE A 60 -13.08 -3.28 22.13
CA ILE A 60 -11.86 -2.90 21.39
C ILE A 60 -12.28 -2.01 20.22
N ARG A 61 -11.79 -0.75 20.25
CA ARG A 61 -12.09 0.23 19.21
C ARG A 61 -10.98 0.30 18.19
N ALA A 62 -11.33 0.08 16.92
CA ALA A 62 -10.48 0.37 15.77
C ALA A 62 -11.00 1.61 15.03
N GLY A 63 -10.11 2.48 14.58
CA GLY A 63 -10.50 3.70 13.88
C GLY A 63 -9.54 4.10 12.78
N VAL A 64 -10.06 4.65 11.68
CA VAL A 64 -9.29 5.16 10.53
C VAL A 64 -9.17 6.67 10.59
N ARG A 65 -7.93 7.16 10.59
CA ARG A 65 -7.61 8.59 10.52
C ARG A 65 -6.73 8.87 9.31
N THR A 66 -7.37 9.33 8.23
CA THR A 66 -6.72 9.72 6.97
C THR A 66 -7.15 11.14 6.58
N GLY A 67 -6.64 11.62 5.42
CA GLY A 67 -7.10 12.88 4.85
C GLY A 67 -8.60 12.91 4.53
N ASP A 68 -9.22 11.75 4.30
CA ASP A 68 -10.64 11.62 3.92
C ASP A 68 -11.58 11.43 5.13
N THR A 69 -11.04 11.30 6.37
CA THR A 69 -11.83 11.19 7.59
C THR A 69 -12.56 12.49 7.88
N ARG A 70 -13.88 12.44 8.13
CA ARG A 70 -14.74 13.61 8.37
C ARG A 70 -14.33 14.35 9.64
N ALA A 71 -14.57 15.67 9.68
CA ALA A 71 -14.25 16.50 10.83
C ALA A 71 -14.91 16.01 12.13
N SER A 72 -16.17 15.57 12.06
CA SER A 72 -16.90 15.01 13.22
C SER A 72 -16.28 13.72 13.76
N GLU A 73 -15.82 12.84 12.88
CA GLU A 73 -15.11 11.60 13.25
C GLU A 73 -13.74 11.90 13.88
N ARG A 74 -13.03 12.90 13.32
CA ARG A 74 -11.77 13.39 13.89
C ARG A 74 -11.94 13.92 15.31
N ALA A 75 -13.00 14.69 15.55
CA ALA A 75 -13.33 15.22 16.89
C ALA A 75 -13.67 14.10 17.87
N LYS A 76 -14.43 13.08 17.44
CA LYS A 76 -14.70 11.88 18.27
C LYS A 76 -13.42 11.17 18.67
N MET A 77 -12.51 10.92 17.71
CA MET A 77 -11.21 10.28 18.00
C MET A 77 -10.28 11.12 18.86
N ALA A 78 -10.37 12.45 18.80
CA ALA A 78 -9.59 13.34 19.67
C ALA A 78 -10.05 13.27 21.14
N ASN A 79 -11.35 13.06 21.39
CA ASN A 79 -11.94 12.93 22.72
C ASN A 79 -11.83 11.50 23.27
N ARG A 80 -12.02 10.50 22.42
CA ARG A 80 -11.94 9.08 22.75
C ARG A 80 -11.11 8.36 21.69
N PRO A 81 -9.78 8.30 21.85
CA PRO A 81 -8.90 7.64 20.89
C PRO A 81 -9.23 6.17 20.69
N PRO A 82 -9.10 5.63 19.43
CA PRO A 82 -9.23 4.21 19.20
C PRO A 82 -8.01 3.48 19.78
N HIS A 83 -8.20 2.25 20.28
CA HIS A 83 -7.10 1.40 20.75
C HIS A 83 -6.18 0.97 19.59
N ILE A 84 -6.78 0.73 18.40
CA ILE A 84 -6.08 0.45 17.15
C ILE A 84 -6.34 1.60 16.19
N LEU A 85 -5.32 2.38 15.90
CA LEU A 85 -5.38 3.50 14.95
C LEU A 85 -4.81 3.07 13.60
N ILE A 86 -5.63 3.11 12.55
CA ILE A 86 -5.22 2.90 11.17
C ILE A 86 -5.06 4.28 10.51
N THR A 87 -3.89 4.54 9.94
CA THR A 87 -3.58 5.89 9.43
C THR A 87 -2.67 5.85 8.18
N THR A 88 -2.38 7.02 7.61
CA THR A 88 -1.38 7.20 6.54
C THR A 88 -0.17 7.95 7.07
N PRO A 89 1.00 7.89 6.40
CA PRO A 89 2.21 8.62 6.81
C PRO A 89 1.94 10.10 7.09
N GLU A 90 1.21 10.77 6.21
CA GLU A 90 0.90 12.19 6.33
C GLU A 90 -0.04 12.47 7.51
N SER A 91 -0.99 11.59 7.76
CA SER A 91 -1.92 11.75 8.88
C SER A 91 -1.26 11.47 10.22
N LEU A 92 -0.31 10.52 10.30
CA LEU A 92 0.52 10.31 11.49
C LEU A 92 1.31 11.56 11.83
N TYR A 93 1.98 12.18 10.84
CA TYR A 93 2.68 13.45 11.03
C TYR A 93 1.76 14.55 11.59
N ILE A 94 0.54 14.71 11.03
CA ILE A 94 -0.43 15.69 11.52
C ILE A 94 -0.84 15.39 12.98
N LEU A 95 -1.02 14.12 13.35
CA LEU A 95 -1.32 13.74 14.74
C LEU A 95 -0.17 14.08 15.67
N LEU A 96 1.06 13.83 15.27
CA LEU A 96 2.28 14.17 16.03
C LEU A 96 2.49 15.69 16.16
N THR A 97 1.87 16.50 15.30
CA THR A 97 1.92 17.98 15.37
C THR A 97 0.72 18.60 16.09
N SER A 98 -0.21 17.82 16.61
CA SER A 98 -1.39 18.32 17.33
C SER A 98 -1.39 17.88 18.81
N ARG A 99 -1.82 18.77 19.73
CA ARG A 99 -1.88 18.45 21.17
C ARG A 99 -2.75 17.23 21.47
N SER A 100 -3.93 17.14 20.86
CA SER A 100 -4.85 16.00 21.07
C SER A 100 -4.31 14.70 20.46
N GLY A 101 -3.66 14.78 19.29
CA GLY A 101 -3.04 13.62 18.67
C GLY A 101 -1.88 13.07 19.49
N ARG A 102 -0.97 13.93 19.95
CA ARG A 102 0.15 13.54 20.83
C ARG A 102 -0.36 12.85 22.08
N ARG A 103 -1.31 13.48 22.79
CA ARG A 103 -1.90 12.88 24.01
C ARG A 103 -2.51 11.49 23.75
N GLY A 104 -3.15 11.29 22.60
CA GLY A 104 -3.73 9.99 22.26
C GLY A 104 -2.71 8.92 21.85
N LEU A 105 -1.48 9.30 21.54
CA LEU A 105 -0.41 8.42 21.06
C LEU A 105 0.63 8.03 22.11
N THR A 106 0.58 8.58 23.34
CA THR A 106 1.57 8.29 24.38
C THR A 106 1.62 6.82 24.79
N GLY A 107 0.49 6.11 24.72
CA GLY A 107 0.39 4.70 25.08
C GLY A 107 0.71 3.71 23.95
N VAL A 108 1.22 4.18 22.82
CA VAL A 108 1.56 3.30 21.69
C VAL A 108 2.72 2.39 22.07
N HIS A 109 2.53 1.08 21.93
CA HIS A 109 3.56 0.07 22.14
C HIS A 109 3.81 -0.81 20.91
N THR A 110 2.95 -0.72 19.88
CA THR A 110 3.13 -1.46 18.63
C THR A 110 2.87 -0.56 17.43
N LEU A 111 3.82 -0.53 16.50
CA LEU A 111 3.73 0.16 15.22
C LEU A 111 3.84 -0.87 14.10
N ILE A 112 2.87 -0.88 13.19
CA ILE A 112 2.89 -1.70 11.99
C ILE A 112 2.97 -0.78 10.78
N LEU A 113 4.02 -0.92 9.98
CA LEU A 113 4.18 -0.23 8.69
C LEU A 113 3.88 -1.23 7.57
N ASP A 114 2.72 -1.08 6.96
CA ASP A 114 2.27 -1.96 5.88
C ASP A 114 2.74 -1.43 4.53
N GLU A 115 3.01 -2.36 3.60
CA GLU A 115 3.53 -2.06 2.26
C GLU A 115 4.70 -1.06 2.30
N ILE A 116 5.59 -1.21 3.28
CA ILE A 116 6.66 -0.26 3.56
C ILE A 116 7.52 0.05 2.34
N HIS A 117 7.69 -0.93 1.43
CA HIS A 117 8.41 -0.78 0.17
C HIS A 117 7.83 0.30 -0.75
N ALA A 118 6.53 0.60 -0.66
CA ALA A 118 5.90 1.62 -1.48
C ALA A 118 6.37 3.05 -1.16
N VAL A 119 7.01 3.24 -0.03
CA VAL A 119 7.53 4.55 0.41
C VAL A 119 9.04 4.58 0.54
N THR A 120 9.73 3.44 0.68
CA THR A 120 11.16 3.37 1.00
C THR A 120 12.04 4.12 0.00
N GLY A 121 11.76 4.03 -1.30
CA GLY A 121 12.57 4.64 -2.36
C GLY A 121 12.29 6.13 -2.65
N ASN A 122 11.62 6.86 -1.76
CA ASN A 122 11.26 8.25 -2.01
C ASN A 122 11.22 9.09 -0.72
N LYS A 123 11.16 10.43 -0.85
CA LYS A 123 11.11 11.37 0.29
C LYS A 123 9.95 11.13 1.26
N ARG A 124 8.88 10.48 0.82
CA ARG A 124 7.76 10.11 1.67
C ARG A 124 8.15 9.07 2.72
N GLY A 125 9.07 8.15 2.36
CA GLY A 125 9.67 7.21 3.29
C GLY A 125 10.55 7.90 4.33
N SER A 126 11.42 8.81 3.89
CA SER A 126 12.24 9.60 4.82
C SER A 126 11.38 10.43 5.80
N HIS A 127 10.29 11.00 5.31
CA HIS A 127 9.32 11.71 6.14
C HIS A 127 8.64 10.78 7.15
N LEU A 128 8.28 9.57 6.73
CA LEU A 128 7.69 8.55 7.61
C LEU A 128 8.69 8.10 8.67
N SER A 129 9.95 7.83 8.29
CA SER A 129 10.99 7.40 9.22
C SER A 129 11.18 8.42 10.36
N LEU A 130 11.33 9.70 10.05
CA LEU A 130 11.42 10.76 11.08
C LEU A 130 10.13 10.87 11.91
N SER A 131 8.96 10.66 11.31
CA SER A 131 7.69 10.64 12.06
C SER A 131 7.62 9.44 13.02
N VAL A 132 8.20 8.30 12.62
CA VAL A 132 8.30 7.11 13.49
C VAL A 132 9.21 7.38 14.67
N GLU A 133 10.39 8.00 14.47
CA GLU A 133 11.27 8.37 15.58
C GLU A 133 10.59 9.35 16.54
N ARG A 134 9.86 10.35 16.03
CA ARG A 134 9.07 11.27 16.87
C ARG A 134 7.96 10.55 17.65
N LEU A 135 7.34 9.51 17.05
CA LEU A 135 6.37 8.69 17.76
C LEU A 135 7.05 7.89 18.88
N CYS A 136 8.23 7.33 18.62
CA CYS A 136 9.00 6.59 19.63
C CYS A 136 9.47 7.49 20.79
N ALA A 137 9.89 8.72 20.49
CA ALA A 137 10.25 9.70 21.51
C ALA A 137 9.04 10.19 22.35
N LEU A 138 7.82 10.16 21.77
CA LEU A 138 6.58 10.53 22.44
C LEU A 138 6.02 9.42 23.33
N ALA A 139 6.23 8.17 22.96
CA ALA A 139 5.63 7.01 23.63
C ALA A 139 6.26 6.79 25.03
N GLU A 140 5.43 6.44 26.01
CA GLU A 140 5.87 6.15 27.38
C GLU A 140 6.65 4.83 27.51
N ASN A 141 6.46 3.92 26.56
CA ASN A 141 7.10 2.61 26.53
C ASN A 141 7.80 2.36 25.18
N PRO A 142 8.82 1.50 25.13
CA PRO A 142 9.44 1.11 23.87
C PRO A 142 8.42 0.54 22.88
N ILE A 143 8.49 0.99 21.62
CA ILE A 143 7.58 0.56 20.56
C ILE A 143 8.18 -0.63 19.80
N VAL A 144 7.44 -1.73 19.73
CA VAL A 144 7.74 -2.83 18.79
C VAL A 144 7.37 -2.38 17.37
N ARG A 145 8.35 -2.31 16.48
CA ARG A 145 8.18 -1.89 15.09
C ARG A 145 8.10 -3.10 14.17
N ILE A 146 7.05 -3.21 13.36
CA ILE A 146 6.79 -4.31 12.44
C ILE A 146 6.65 -3.73 11.04
N GLY A 147 7.49 -4.17 10.10
CA GLY A 147 7.41 -3.82 8.68
C GLY A 147 6.86 -4.97 7.85
N LEU A 148 5.80 -4.73 7.09
CA LEU A 148 5.27 -5.68 6.10
C LEU A 148 5.64 -5.16 4.71
N SER A 149 6.27 -6.03 3.91
CA SER A 149 6.78 -5.65 2.59
C SER A 149 6.56 -6.76 1.58
N ALA A 150 6.30 -6.40 0.32
CA ALA A 150 6.58 -7.29 -0.79
C ALA A 150 8.10 -7.58 -0.86
N THR A 151 8.48 -8.63 -1.58
CA THR A 151 9.88 -8.98 -1.75
C THR A 151 10.67 -7.83 -2.37
N GLN A 152 11.70 -7.36 -1.68
CA GLN A 152 12.58 -6.25 -2.06
C GLN A 152 14.05 -6.64 -1.89
N ARG A 153 14.94 -5.97 -2.62
CA ARG A 153 16.39 -6.17 -2.48
C ARG A 153 17.15 -4.85 -2.53
N PRO A 154 18.13 -4.63 -1.63
CA PRO A 154 18.35 -5.46 -0.44
C PRO A 154 17.26 -5.25 0.62
N ILE A 155 16.87 -6.30 1.35
CA ILE A 155 15.87 -6.23 2.42
C ILE A 155 16.37 -5.37 3.60
N GLU A 156 17.67 -5.27 3.75
CA GLU A 156 18.35 -4.46 4.76
C GLU A 156 17.97 -2.97 4.63
N GLU A 157 17.76 -2.46 3.41
CA GLU A 157 17.33 -1.07 3.20
C GLU A 157 15.91 -0.83 3.78
N VAL A 158 15.03 -1.82 3.64
CA VAL A 158 13.70 -1.76 4.25
C VAL A 158 13.81 -1.80 5.78
N GLY A 159 14.70 -2.64 6.31
CA GLY A 159 15.01 -2.70 7.73
C GLY A 159 15.54 -1.36 8.26
N ARG A 160 16.46 -0.72 7.54
CA ARG A 160 17.00 0.62 7.89
C ARG A 160 15.92 1.69 7.94
N LEU A 161 14.97 1.66 7.01
CA LEU A 161 13.85 2.59 7.07
C LEU A 161 12.97 2.37 8.31
N LEU A 162 12.81 1.12 8.74
CA LEU A 162 11.96 0.74 9.85
C LEU A 162 12.56 1.10 11.21
N VAL A 163 13.85 0.81 11.42
CA VAL A 163 14.49 0.92 12.74
C VAL A 163 15.62 1.94 12.81
N GLY A 164 16.02 2.53 11.69
CA GLY A 164 17.16 3.44 11.60
C GLY A 164 18.50 2.70 11.46
N ASN A 165 19.59 3.45 11.65
CA ASN A 165 20.97 2.94 11.66
C ASN A 165 21.66 3.37 12.94
N GLU A 166 22.37 2.46 13.54
CA GLU A 166 23.17 2.74 14.75
C GLU A 166 24.43 3.56 14.41
N PHE A 167 25.01 3.26 13.23
CA PHE A 167 26.22 3.94 12.77
C PHE A 167 26.06 4.42 11.33
N ILE A 168 26.50 5.65 11.08
CA ILE A 168 26.59 6.26 9.76
C ILE A 168 28.01 6.82 9.62
N THR A 169 28.71 6.46 8.52
CA THR A 169 30.02 7.03 8.21
C THR A 169 29.92 8.52 7.89
N PRO A 170 31.03 9.28 7.96
CA PRO A 170 31.02 10.71 7.65
C PRO A 170 30.54 11.08 6.24
N ASP A 171 30.62 10.16 5.28
CA ASP A 171 30.08 10.30 3.92
C ASP A 171 28.59 9.91 3.81
N GLY A 172 27.96 9.53 4.93
CA GLY A 172 26.55 9.16 4.99
C GLY A 172 26.23 7.72 4.62
N THR A 173 27.25 6.86 4.50
CA THR A 173 27.04 5.44 4.22
C THR A 173 26.63 4.72 5.50
N PRO A 174 25.48 3.96 5.52
CA PRO A 174 25.09 3.18 6.67
C PRO A 174 26.08 2.03 6.92
N GLU A 175 26.61 1.93 8.14
CA GLU A 175 27.39 0.78 8.57
C GLU A 175 26.57 -0.25 9.33
N GLY A 176 26.89 -1.52 9.16
CA GLY A 176 26.28 -2.62 9.88
C GLY A 176 24.92 -3.04 9.32
N LYS A 177 24.28 -3.96 10.01
CA LYS A 177 22.91 -4.43 9.73
C LYS A 177 21.92 -3.69 10.60
N PRO A 178 20.70 -3.40 10.11
CA PRO A 178 19.66 -2.83 10.95
C PRO A 178 19.31 -3.80 12.09
N ASP A 179 19.09 -3.27 13.29
CA ASP A 179 18.72 -4.07 14.48
C ASP A 179 17.24 -4.49 14.40
N CYS A 180 16.97 -5.39 13.47
CA CYS A 180 15.65 -6.01 13.32
C CYS A 180 15.75 -7.44 12.79
N LEU A 181 14.79 -8.29 13.16
CA LEU A 181 14.64 -9.62 12.59
C LEU A 181 14.03 -9.51 11.19
N MET A 182 14.75 -9.93 10.17
CA MET A 182 14.28 -9.96 8.79
C MET A 182 13.85 -11.39 8.42
N LEU A 183 12.60 -11.54 8.01
CA LEU A 183 12.03 -12.82 7.58
C LEU A 183 11.73 -12.75 6.08
N ASP A 184 12.54 -13.42 5.27
CA ASP A 184 12.29 -13.63 3.84
C ASP A 184 11.92 -15.10 3.63
N THR A 185 10.64 -15.36 3.34
CA THR A 185 10.15 -16.74 3.13
C THR A 185 10.46 -17.28 1.75
N GLY A 186 11.02 -16.47 0.86
CA GLY A 186 11.60 -16.89 -0.42
C GLY A 186 10.65 -17.59 -1.40
N HIS A 187 9.34 -17.39 -1.27
CA HIS A 187 8.36 -18.05 -2.13
C HIS A 187 8.33 -17.42 -3.54
N ALA A 188 9.18 -17.93 -4.43
CA ALA A 188 9.07 -17.67 -5.86
C ALA A 188 7.81 -18.36 -6.40
N ARG A 189 6.71 -17.62 -6.53
CA ARG A 189 5.51 -18.13 -7.23
C ARG A 189 5.80 -18.24 -8.72
N THR A 190 5.44 -19.36 -9.32
CA THR A 190 5.42 -19.47 -10.78
C THR A 190 4.43 -18.45 -11.34
N ILE A 191 4.88 -17.65 -12.31
CA ILE A 191 4.06 -16.61 -12.94
C ILE A 191 3.90 -16.95 -14.44
N ASP A 192 2.68 -16.97 -14.93
CA ASP A 192 2.38 -17.05 -16.37
C ASP A 192 2.45 -15.64 -16.96
N LEU A 193 3.64 -15.24 -17.40
CA LEU A 193 3.91 -13.93 -17.99
C LEU A 193 4.25 -14.07 -19.48
N ALA A 194 3.50 -13.39 -20.35
CA ALA A 194 3.76 -13.37 -21.77
C ALA A 194 3.61 -11.96 -22.36
N MET A 195 4.33 -11.72 -23.46
CA MET A 195 4.17 -10.51 -24.27
C MET A 195 3.17 -10.77 -25.40
N GLN A 196 2.32 -9.80 -25.62
CA GLN A 196 1.38 -9.76 -26.75
C GLN A 196 1.92 -8.72 -27.74
N LEU A 197 2.44 -9.20 -28.85
CA LEU A 197 2.96 -8.35 -29.91
C LEU A 197 1.90 -8.16 -30.98
N PRO A 198 1.75 -6.94 -31.52
CA PRO A 198 0.90 -6.71 -32.68
C PRO A 198 1.48 -7.40 -33.90
N GLN A 199 0.66 -7.62 -34.93
CA GLN A 199 1.13 -8.12 -36.23
C GLN A 199 1.99 -7.09 -36.98
N ARG A 200 1.75 -5.81 -36.68
CA ARG A 200 2.51 -4.68 -37.24
C ARG A 200 3.82 -4.46 -36.50
N GLU A 201 4.80 -3.96 -37.22
CA GLU A 201 6.09 -3.59 -36.62
C GLU A 201 5.94 -2.42 -35.65
N LEU A 202 6.56 -2.54 -34.47
CA LEU A 202 6.61 -1.47 -33.49
C LEU A 202 7.53 -0.34 -33.97
N GLY A 203 7.02 0.90 -34.00
CA GLY A 203 7.77 2.10 -34.31
C GLY A 203 8.29 2.81 -33.05
N PRO A 204 8.94 3.97 -33.22
CA PRO A 204 9.30 4.83 -32.10
C PRO A 204 8.08 5.52 -31.48
N ILE A 205 6.99 5.63 -32.23
CA ILE A 205 5.72 6.23 -31.81
C ILE A 205 4.59 5.26 -32.17
N THR A 206 3.60 5.16 -31.29
CA THR A 206 2.42 4.31 -31.50
C THR A 206 1.50 4.93 -32.56
N SER A 207 1.24 4.20 -33.68
CA SER A 207 0.27 4.62 -34.69
C SER A 207 -1.17 4.36 -34.20
N HIS A 208 -2.16 4.97 -34.88
CA HIS A 208 -3.57 4.75 -34.56
C HIS A 208 -4.00 3.30 -34.81
N GLU A 209 -3.49 2.68 -35.87
CA GLU A 209 -3.80 1.30 -36.25
C GLU A 209 -3.21 0.32 -35.23
N LEU A 210 -1.96 0.53 -34.83
CA LEU A 210 -1.31 -0.30 -33.79
C LEU A 210 -2.03 -0.18 -32.46
N TRP A 211 -2.48 1.02 -32.11
CA TRP A 211 -3.28 1.25 -30.92
C TRP A 211 -4.62 0.51 -30.97
N ALA A 212 -5.33 0.56 -32.10
CA ALA A 212 -6.58 -0.16 -32.29
C ALA A 212 -6.39 -1.68 -32.18
N GLU A 213 -5.36 -2.23 -32.85
CA GLU A 213 -4.99 -3.65 -32.78
C GLU A 213 -4.67 -4.10 -31.34
N THR A 214 -3.94 -3.26 -30.58
CA THR A 214 -3.66 -3.53 -29.17
C THR A 214 -4.94 -3.64 -28.36
N LEU A 215 -5.88 -2.71 -28.53
CA LEU A 215 -7.15 -2.74 -27.80
C LEU A 215 -8.07 -3.89 -28.24
N ASP A 216 -8.05 -4.29 -29.51
CA ASP A 216 -8.78 -5.45 -29.99
C ASP A 216 -8.24 -6.74 -29.38
N SER A 217 -6.92 -6.87 -29.26
CA SER A 217 -6.26 -7.98 -28.56
C SER A 217 -6.63 -8.02 -27.07
N VAL A 218 -6.58 -6.87 -26.37
CA VAL A 218 -7.01 -6.76 -24.98
C VAL A 218 -8.48 -7.17 -24.83
N ALA A 219 -9.38 -6.66 -25.69
CA ALA A 219 -10.80 -7.00 -25.67
C ALA A 219 -11.04 -8.50 -25.91
N GLY A 220 -10.26 -9.12 -26.77
CA GLY A 220 -10.28 -10.58 -27.01
C GLY A 220 -9.92 -11.35 -25.73
N LEU A 221 -8.87 -10.94 -25.02
CA LEU A 221 -8.47 -11.54 -23.76
C LEU A 221 -9.52 -11.34 -22.66
N VAL A 222 -10.12 -10.15 -22.57
CA VAL A 222 -11.21 -9.87 -21.61
C VAL A 222 -12.41 -10.79 -21.84
N ARG A 223 -12.78 -11.06 -23.11
CA ARG A 223 -13.88 -11.99 -23.42
C ARG A 223 -13.56 -13.44 -23.01
N ALA A 224 -12.28 -13.81 -23.05
CA ALA A 224 -11.82 -15.17 -22.74
C ALA A 224 -11.64 -15.43 -21.23
N HIS A 225 -11.70 -14.39 -20.38
CA HIS A 225 -11.51 -14.49 -18.94
C HIS A 225 -12.74 -13.96 -18.18
N GLY A 226 -12.87 -14.32 -16.91
CA GLY A 226 -13.96 -13.84 -16.04
C GLY A 226 -13.78 -12.36 -15.71
N THR A 227 -12.70 -12.03 -15.01
CA THR A 227 -12.36 -10.66 -14.60
C THR A 227 -10.92 -10.32 -14.99
N THR A 228 -10.75 -9.17 -15.65
CA THR A 228 -9.43 -8.70 -16.10
C THR A 228 -9.11 -7.32 -15.51
N LEU A 229 -7.89 -7.13 -15.01
CA LEU A 229 -7.35 -5.82 -14.74
C LEU A 229 -6.47 -5.35 -15.89
N VAL A 230 -6.68 -4.12 -16.34
CA VAL A 230 -5.84 -3.47 -17.35
C VAL A 230 -5.11 -2.30 -16.72
N PHE A 231 -3.81 -2.44 -16.51
CA PHE A 231 -2.98 -1.36 -15.99
C PHE A 231 -2.42 -0.48 -17.10
N VAL A 232 -2.46 0.80 -16.86
CA VAL A 232 -1.85 1.84 -17.72
C VAL A 232 -1.07 2.84 -16.86
N ASN A 233 -0.15 3.58 -17.48
CA ASN A 233 0.80 4.41 -16.73
C ASN A 233 0.26 5.79 -16.34
N THR A 234 -0.83 6.28 -16.95
CA THR A 234 -1.37 7.62 -16.67
C THR A 234 -2.90 7.62 -16.52
N ARG A 235 -3.41 8.55 -15.71
CA ARG A 235 -4.87 8.74 -15.52
C ARG A 235 -5.60 9.03 -16.84
N ARG A 236 -4.99 9.85 -17.71
CA ARG A 236 -5.55 10.17 -19.03
C ARG A 236 -5.67 8.91 -19.90
N LEU A 237 -4.71 7.99 -19.79
CA LEU A 237 -4.77 6.72 -20.50
C LEU A 237 -5.87 5.81 -19.93
N VAL A 238 -6.12 5.83 -18.62
CA VAL A 238 -7.25 5.09 -18.03
C VAL A 238 -8.56 5.50 -18.68
N GLU A 239 -8.86 6.79 -18.73
CA GLU A 239 -10.11 7.29 -19.33
C GLU A 239 -10.23 6.93 -20.80
N ARG A 240 -9.14 7.12 -21.58
CA ARG A 240 -9.12 6.77 -23.00
C ARG A 240 -9.32 5.28 -23.25
N VAL A 241 -8.60 4.42 -22.52
CA VAL A 241 -8.69 2.96 -22.66
C VAL A 241 -10.04 2.46 -22.19
N SER A 242 -10.57 2.97 -21.07
CA SER A 242 -11.90 2.60 -20.59
C SER A 242 -12.99 2.92 -21.62
N HIS A 243 -12.98 4.12 -22.16
CA HIS A 243 -13.93 4.52 -23.20
C HIS A 243 -13.86 3.61 -24.43
N GLN A 244 -12.66 3.39 -24.97
CA GLN A 244 -12.47 2.56 -26.15
C GLN A 244 -12.73 1.06 -25.92
N LEU A 245 -12.54 0.56 -24.70
CA LEU A 245 -12.95 -0.79 -24.33
C LEU A 245 -14.48 -0.89 -24.14
N SER A 246 -15.13 0.17 -23.64
CA SER A 246 -16.60 0.23 -23.56
C SER A 246 -17.26 0.16 -24.94
N GLU A 247 -16.67 0.79 -25.94
CA GLU A 247 -17.14 0.66 -27.35
C GLU A 247 -17.07 -0.78 -27.87
N ARG A 248 -16.10 -1.58 -27.40
CA ARG A 248 -15.85 -2.97 -27.84
C ARG A 248 -16.58 -4.04 -27.04
N LEU A 249 -16.85 -3.76 -25.77
CA LEU A 249 -17.31 -4.75 -24.77
C LEU A 249 -18.68 -4.39 -24.18
N GLY A 250 -19.14 -3.16 -24.37
CA GLY A 250 -20.32 -2.59 -23.73
C GLY A 250 -19.94 -1.78 -22.47
N GLU A 251 -20.69 -0.70 -22.20
CA GLU A 251 -20.41 0.21 -21.09
C GLU A 251 -20.49 -0.47 -19.71
N GLU A 252 -21.40 -1.44 -19.55
CA GLU A 252 -21.57 -2.16 -18.28
C GLU A 252 -20.44 -3.12 -17.97
N ALA A 253 -19.65 -3.52 -18.96
CA ALA A 253 -18.52 -4.43 -18.78
C ALA A 253 -17.26 -3.76 -18.26
N VAL A 254 -17.15 -2.43 -18.32
CA VAL A 254 -15.91 -1.68 -18.10
C VAL A 254 -16.07 -0.68 -16.97
N VAL A 255 -15.08 -0.64 -16.08
CA VAL A 255 -14.95 0.41 -15.06
C VAL A 255 -13.55 1.00 -15.08
N ALA A 256 -13.44 2.28 -14.70
CA ALA A 256 -12.19 3.01 -14.54
C ALA A 256 -11.84 3.14 -13.06
N HIS A 257 -10.54 3.07 -12.71
CA HIS A 257 -10.08 3.30 -11.35
C HIS A 257 -8.76 4.06 -11.31
N HIS A 258 -8.79 5.29 -10.78
CA HIS A 258 -7.58 6.09 -10.55
C HIS A 258 -7.78 7.16 -9.48
N GLY A 259 -6.70 7.69 -8.94
CA GLY A 259 -6.70 8.59 -7.78
C GLY A 259 -7.42 9.93 -7.95
N SER A 260 -7.76 10.37 -9.18
CA SER A 260 -8.52 11.61 -9.42
C SER A 260 -10.04 11.43 -9.44
N LEU A 261 -10.53 10.19 -9.45
CA LEU A 261 -11.95 9.90 -9.33
C LEU A 261 -12.45 10.26 -7.91
N SER A 262 -13.73 10.62 -7.80
CA SER A 262 -14.35 10.83 -6.49
C SER A 262 -14.28 9.55 -5.65
N ARG A 263 -14.32 9.71 -4.32
CA ARG A 263 -14.35 8.55 -3.40
C ARG A 263 -15.52 7.62 -3.70
N THR A 264 -16.70 8.18 -3.96
CA THR A 264 -17.91 7.41 -4.28
C THR A 264 -17.76 6.60 -5.57
N THR A 265 -17.21 7.19 -6.61
CA THR A 265 -16.97 6.51 -7.90
C THR A 265 -15.96 5.36 -7.74
N ARG A 266 -14.87 5.57 -6.97
CA ARG A 266 -13.88 4.53 -6.71
C ARG A 266 -14.47 3.36 -5.95
N LEU A 267 -15.18 3.61 -4.85
CA LEU A 267 -15.84 2.56 -4.06
C LEU A 267 -16.85 1.77 -4.89
N ALA A 268 -17.65 2.45 -5.73
CA ALA A 268 -18.59 1.77 -6.61
C ALA A 268 -17.89 0.88 -7.65
N ALA A 269 -16.73 1.31 -8.18
CA ALA A 269 -15.92 0.48 -9.08
C ALA A 269 -15.33 -0.74 -8.37
N GLU A 270 -14.81 -0.55 -7.15
CA GLU A 270 -14.27 -1.64 -6.30
C GLU A 270 -15.36 -2.66 -5.96
N GLU A 271 -16.56 -2.22 -5.57
CA GLU A 271 -17.71 -3.09 -5.26
C GLU A 271 -18.17 -3.89 -6.48
N LYS A 272 -18.30 -3.23 -7.65
CA LYS A 272 -18.66 -3.92 -8.90
C LYS A 272 -17.62 -4.96 -9.30
N LEU A 273 -16.34 -4.65 -9.12
CA LEU A 273 -15.23 -5.55 -9.40
C LEU A 273 -15.27 -6.75 -8.46
N LYS A 274 -15.38 -6.51 -7.16
CA LYS A 274 -15.47 -7.55 -6.12
C LYS A 274 -16.70 -8.45 -6.28
N GLY A 275 -17.81 -7.87 -6.71
CA GLY A 275 -19.06 -8.60 -7.00
C GLY A 275 -19.06 -9.34 -8.34
N GLY A 276 -18.00 -9.27 -9.14
CA GLY A 276 -17.94 -9.90 -10.47
C GLY A 276 -18.93 -9.31 -11.49
N GLN A 277 -19.40 -8.08 -11.25
CA GLN A 277 -20.42 -7.43 -12.10
C GLN A 277 -19.81 -6.77 -13.35
N VAL A 278 -18.48 -6.68 -13.41
CA VAL A 278 -17.75 -6.11 -14.53
C VAL A 278 -16.70 -7.08 -15.06
N LYS A 279 -16.46 -7.02 -16.36
CA LYS A 279 -15.47 -7.87 -17.04
C LYS A 279 -14.05 -7.31 -16.97
N VAL A 280 -13.93 -5.98 -16.95
CA VAL A 280 -12.63 -5.32 -16.97
C VAL A 280 -12.64 -4.05 -16.13
N CYS A 281 -11.57 -3.86 -15.36
CA CYS A 281 -11.24 -2.61 -14.70
C CYS A 281 -9.94 -2.06 -15.27
N VAL A 282 -9.97 -0.83 -15.78
CA VAL A 282 -8.78 -0.11 -16.24
C VAL A 282 -8.27 0.78 -15.12
N ALA A 283 -7.01 0.60 -14.73
CA ALA A 283 -6.45 1.28 -13.55
C ALA A 283 -5.03 1.82 -13.75
N THR A 284 -4.66 2.79 -12.91
CA THR A 284 -3.26 3.13 -12.65
C THR A 284 -2.75 2.36 -11.41
N ALA A 285 -1.66 2.82 -10.79
CA ALA A 285 -1.12 2.28 -9.53
C ALA A 285 -2.14 2.21 -8.35
N SER A 286 -3.35 2.76 -8.51
CA SER A 286 -4.37 2.78 -7.45
C SER A 286 -4.93 1.40 -7.06
N LEU A 287 -4.79 0.39 -7.92
CA LEU A 287 -5.13 -1.02 -7.63
C LEU A 287 -3.90 -1.94 -7.57
N GLU A 288 -2.70 -1.36 -7.52
CA GLU A 288 -1.44 -2.09 -7.45
C GLU A 288 -1.20 -2.70 -6.07
N LEU A 289 -1.57 -1.98 -5.01
CA LEU A 289 -1.38 -2.39 -3.62
C LEU A 289 -2.64 -3.05 -3.04
N GLY A 290 -2.46 -3.91 -2.08
CA GLY A 290 -3.28 -4.81 -1.29
C GLY A 290 -4.79 -4.58 -1.04
N ILE A 291 -5.51 -3.86 -1.89
CA ILE A 291 -6.96 -3.70 -1.80
C ILE A 291 -7.64 -5.02 -2.22
N ASP A 292 -8.63 -5.44 -1.45
CA ASP A 292 -9.47 -6.59 -1.79
C ASP A 292 -10.46 -6.23 -2.91
N ILE A 293 -10.13 -6.68 -4.11
CA ILE A 293 -10.89 -6.46 -5.34
C ILE A 293 -11.59 -7.72 -5.87
N GLY A 294 -11.58 -8.79 -5.06
CA GLY A 294 -12.14 -10.07 -5.46
C GLY A 294 -11.24 -10.88 -6.40
N VAL A 295 -11.84 -11.82 -7.12
CA VAL A 295 -11.12 -12.76 -8.00
C VAL A 295 -10.78 -12.08 -9.32
N VAL A 296 -9.49 -12.05 -9.65
CA VAL A 296 -8.96 -11.55 -10.93
C VAL A 296 -8.26 -12.69 -11.64
N ASP A 297 -8.66 -12.96 -12.88
CA ASP A 297 -8.13 -14.07 -13.68
C ASP A 297 -6.91 -13.67 -14.51
N LEU A 298 -6.87 -12.40 -14.95
CA LEU A 298 -5.85 -11.90 -15.86
C LEU A 298 -5.49 -10.46 -15.53
N VAL A 299 -4.20 -10.15 -15.63
CA VAL A 299 -3.68 -8.78 -15.64
C VAL A 299 -3.09 -8.47 -17.00
N CYS A 300 -3.55 -7.39 -17.63
CA CYS A 300 -2.95 -6.80 -18.81
C CYS A 300 -2.21 -5.51 -18.44
N GLN A 301 -0.99 -5.35 -18.94
CA GLN A 301 -0.22 -4.12 -18.80
C GLN A 301 -0.01 -3.49 -20.17
N ILE A 302 -0.58 -2.32 -20.40
CA ILE A 302 -0.38 -1.53 -21.63
C ILE A 302 0.77 -0.55 -21.39
N GLY A 303 1.79 -0.61 -22.25
CA GLY A 303 3.08 0.06 -22.06
C GLY A 303 3.97 -0.61 -21.02
N SER A 304 5.22 -0.16 -20.90
CA SER A 304 6.15 -0.67 -19.91
C SER A 304 5.82 -0.19 -18.49
N PRO A 305 5.79 -1.07 -17.48
CA PRO A 305 5.64 -0.65 -16.07
C PRO A 305 6.94 -0.03 -15.51
N ARG A 306 8.07 -0.13 -16.20
CA ARG A 306 9.40 0.44 -15.88
C ARG A 306 10.06 -0.07 -14.60
N SER A 307 9.42 -0.97 -13.87
CA SER A 307 9.93 -1.54 -12.61
C SER A 307 9.51 -3.00 -12.50
N ILE A 308 10.43 -3.85 -12.05
CA ILE A 308 10.18 -5.28 -11.82
C ILE A 308 9.19 -5.43 -10.66
N GLY A 309 9.39 -4.70 -9.58
CA GLY A 309 8.52 -4.72 -8.40
C GLY A 309 7.08 -4.33 -8.74
N VAL A 310 6.91 -3.24 -9.51
CA VAL A 310 5.58 -2.80 -9.99
C VAL A 310 4.91 -3.88 -10.85
N LEU A 311 5.64 -4.50 -11.78
CA LEU A 311 5.10 -5.56 -12.62
C LEU A 311 4.65 -6.76 -11.79
N LEU A 312 5.47 -7.19 -10.83
CA LEU A 312 5.14 -8.31 -9.94
C LEU A 312 3.92 -8.03 -9.07
N GLN A 313 3.79 -6.82 -8.53
CA GLN A 313 2.62 -6.40 -7.75
C GLN A 313 1.34 -6.38 -8.58
N ARG A 314 1.41 -5.84 -9.81
CA ARG A 314 0.27 -5.81 -10.74
C ARG A 314 -0.15 -7.22 -11.14
N VAL A 315 0.77 -8.03 -11.64
CA VAL A 315 0.48 -9.42 -12.05
C VAL A 315 0.03 -10.26 -10.87
N GLY A 316 0.60 -10.03 -9.69
CA GLY A 316 0.19 -10.66 -8.44
C GLY A 316 -1.26 -10.38 -8.02
N ARG A 317 -1.97 -9.40 -8.63
CA ARG A 317 -3.42 -9.21 -8.44
C ARG A 317 -4.24 -10.35 -9.05
N SER A 318 -3.72 -11.05 -10.06
CA SER A 318 -4.34 -12.27 -10.58
C SER A 318 -3.89 -13.50 -9.78
N GLY A 319 -4.71 -14.56 -9.80
CA GLY A 319 -4.37 -15.82 -9.14
C GLY A 319 -4.27 -15.76 -7.61
N HIS A 320 -4.98 -14.84 -6.97
CA HIS A 320 -4.98 -14.67 -5.50
C HIS A 320 -5.56 -15.85 -4.72
N GLN A 321 -6.13 -16.84 -5.39
CA GLN A 321 -6.61 -18.07 -4.76
C GLN A 321 -5.44 -18.96 -4.33
N VAL A 322 -5.65 -19.74 -3.27
CA VAL A 322 -4.65 -20.71 -2.80
C VAL A 322 -4.33 -21.70 -3.94
N GLY A 323 -3.07 -21.75 -4.37
CA GLY A 323 -2.63 -22.57 -5.50
C GLY A 323 -2.82 -21.95 -6.89
N GLY A 324 -3.35 -20.73 -6.99
CA GLY A 324 -3.50 -20.01 -8.26
C GLY A 324 -2.16 -19.54 -8.82
N THR A 325 -2.01 -19.61 -10.17
CA THR A 325 -0.85 -19.07 -10.89
C THR A 325 -1.19 -17.66 -11.40
N PRO A 326 -0.48 -16.61 -10.96
CA PRO A 326 -0.66 -15.26 -11.48
C PRO A 326 -0.44 -15.20 -13.00
N LYS A 327 -1.37 -14.56 -13.71
CA LYS A 327 -1.33 -14.42 -15.18
C LYS A 327 -1.16 -12.97 -15.59
N GLY A 328 -0.11 -12.67 -16.34
CA GLY A 328 0.19 -11.34 -16.87
C GLY A 328 0.37 -11.33 -18.38
N ARG A 329 -0.11 -10.28 -19.05
CA ARG A 329 0.11 -10.02 -20.46
C ARG A 329 0.61 -8.59 -20.64
N LEU A 330 1.78 -8.44 -21.28
CA LEU A 330 2.44 -7.17 -21.54
C LEU A 330 2.17 -6.74 -22.98
N PHE A 331 1.77 -5.50 -23.18
CA PHE A 331 1.48 -4.88 -24.46
C PHE A 331 2.42 -3.69 -24.69
N PRO A 332 3.66 -3.90 -25.15
CA PRO A 332 4.53 -2.80 -25.51
C PRO A 332 3.97 -2.03 -26.71
N LEU A 333 4.04 -0.71 -26.64
CA LEU A 333 3.48 0.19 -27.68
C LEU A 333 4.54 0.74 -28.62
N THR A 334 5.82 0.68 -28.20
CA THR A 334 6.97 1.16 -28.97
C THR A 334 8.12 0.16 -28.91
N ARG A 335 9.14 0.36 -29.77
CA ARG A 335 10.37 -0.48 -29.73
C ARG A 335 11.10 -0.38 -28.40
N ASP A 336 11.16 0.81 -27.81
CA ASP A 336 11.82 1.04 -26.53
C ASP A 336 11.07 0.30 -25.40
N GLU A 337 9.74 0.42 -25.36
CA GLU A 337 8.93 -0.32 -24.41
C GLU A 337 9.01 -1.85 -24.59
N LEU A 338 9.19 -2.34 -25.82
CA LEU A 338 9.45 -3.76 -26.08
C LEU A 338 10.77 -4.19 -25.43
N ALA A 339 11.84 -3.43 -25.62
CA ALA A 339 13.14 -3.72 -25.00
C ALA A 339 13.04 -3.73 -23.46
N GLU A 340 12.35 -2.74 -22.87
CA GLU A 340 12.09 -2.67 -21.44
C GLU A 340 11.27 -3.90 -20.96
N CYS A 341 10.19 -4.24 -21.63
CA CYS A 341 9.35 -5.40 -21.26
C CYS A 341 10.11 -6.72 -21.36
N VAL A 342 10.97 -6.90 -22.37
CA VAL A 342 11.85 -8.09 -22.50
C VAL A 342 12.83 -8.15 -21.33
N ALA A 343 13.46 -7.02 -21.00
CA ALA A 343 14.40 -6.94 -19.86
C ALA A 343 13.70 -7.29 -18.53
N LEU A 344 12.51 -6.73 -18.29
CA LEU A 344 11.68 -7.02 -17.11
C LEU A 344 11.29 -8.51 -17.04
N ALA A 345 10.79 -9.08 -18.10
CA ALA A 345 10.40 -10.49 -18.15
C ALA A 345 11.61 -11.42 -17.92
N ARG A 346 12.76 -11.07 -18.49
CA ARG A 346 14.03 -11.81 -18.26
C ARG A 346 14.50 -11.69 -16.81
N ALA A 347 14.44 -10.50 -16.23
CA ALA A 347 14.81 -10.28 -14.84
C ALA A 347 13.94 -11.11 -13.88
N ILE A 348 12.62 -11.11 -14.06
CA ILE A 348 11.67 -11.92 -13.29
C ILE A 348 11.99 -13.41 -13.42
N LYS A 349 12.27 -13.90 -14.63
CA LYS A 349 12.62 -15.31 -14.85
C LYS A 349 13.90 -15.73 -14.11
N HIS A 350 14.83 -14.81 -13.89
CA HIS A 350 16.07 -15.06 -13.15
C HIS A 350 15.96 -14.71 -11.64
N GLY A 351 14.79 -14.33 -11.16
CA GLY A 351 14.57 -13.95 -9.76
C GLY A 351 15.22 -12.63 -9.35
N ASN A 352 15.56 -11.78 -10.31
CA ASN A 352 16.11 -10.46 -10.06
C ASN A 352 14.98 -9.49 -9.66
N LEU A 353 15.31 -8.52 -8.83
CA LEU A 353 14.44 -7.44 -8.39
C LEU A 353 15.12 -6.10 -8.64
N ASP A 354 14.34 -5.02 -8.62
CA ASP A 354 14.90 -3.68 -8.63
C ASP A 354 15.72 -3.44 -7.36
N THR A 355 16.84 -2.73 -7.50
CA THR A 355 17.62 -2.31 -6.34
C THR A 355 16.93 -1.14 -5.66
N LEU A 356 16.65 -1.30 -4.38
CA LEU A 356 16.03 -0.27 -3.57
C LEU A 356 17.10 0.71 -3.07
N HIS A 357 16.85 2.01 -3.22
CA HIS A 357 17.72 3.06 -2.69
C HIS A 357 16.88 4.04 -1.86
N ILE A 358 17.27 4.24 -0.61
CA ILE A 358 16.72 5.32 0.22
C ILE A 358 17.34 6.64 -0.27
N PRO A 359 16.55 7.70 -0.52
CA PRO A 359 17.09 8.99 -0.92
C PRO A 359 18.08 9.52 0.14
N PRO A 360 19.33 9.80 -0.23
CA PRO A 360 20.28 10.37 0.71
C PRO A 360 19.93 11.83 1.01
N TRP A 361 20.12 12.26 2.26
CA TRP A 361 20.08 13.65 2.71
C TRP A 361 18.82 14.46 2.29
N PRO A 362 17.60 14.03 2.60
CA PRO A 362 16.39 14.79 2.30
C PRO A 362 16.23 15.97 3.27
N VAL A 363 17.11 16.96 3.18
CA VAL A 363 17.22 18.10 4.11
C VAL A 363 15.95 18.97 4.16
N ASP A 364 15.17 18.99 3.09
CA ASP A 364 13.86 19.65 3.04
C ASP A 364 12.85 18.94 3.98
N VAL A 365 12.88 17.62 4.04
CA VAL A 365 12.08 16.82 4.96
C VAL A 365 12.56 17.05 6.41
N LEU A 366 13.88 17.04 6.63
CA LEU A 366 14.46 17.32 7.95
C LEU A 366 14.06 18.70 8.44
N ALA A 367 14.23 19.74 7.62
CA ALA A 367 13.82 21.10 7.95
C ALA A 367 12.34 21.20 8.32
N GLN A 368 11.46 20.53 7.59
CA GLN A 368 10.03 20.47 7.91
C GLN A 368 9.77 19.83 9.30
N GLN A 369 10.46 18.74 9.61
CA GLN A 369 10.30 18.04 10.89
C GLN A 369 10.84 18.87 12.06
N ILE A 370 11.97 19.57 11.91
CA ILE A 370 12.53 20.50 12.88
C ILE A 370 11.53 21.63 13.19
N VAL A 371 11.04 22.31 12.14
CA VAL A 371 10.04 23.38 12.29
C VAL A 371 8.79 22.87 13.01
N ALA A 372 8.31 21.68 12.67
CA ALA A 372 7.13 21.09 13.28
C ALA A 372 7.35 20.72 14.76
N SER A 373 8.56 20.34 15.17
CA SER A 373 8.91 20.07 16.57
C SER A 373 9.02 21.35 17.37
N CYS A 374 9.78 22.33 16.88
CA CYS A 374 9.99 23.62 17.53
C CYS A 374 8.72 24.49 17.61
N ALA A 375 7.75 24.29 16.73
CA ALA A 375 6.46 24.98 16.80
C ALA A 375 5.56 24.50 17.97
N GLN A 376 5.90 23.39 18.61
CA GLN A 376 5.11 22.80 19.70
C GLN A 376 5.69 23.07 21.09
N GLU A 377 7.01 23.01 21.19
CA GLU A 377 7.77 23.15 22.43
C GLU A 377 9.18 23.65 22.14
N GLU A 378 9.85 24.18 23.17
CA GLU A 378 11.24 24.61 23.05
C GLU A 378 12.17 23.40 23.08
N TRP A 379 13.14 23.37 22.16
CA TRP A 379 14.17 22.34 22.04
C TRP A 379 15.54 22.97 22.01
N THR A 380 16.50 22.40 22.72
CA THR A 380 17.90 22.68 22.46
C THR A 380 18.36 21.91 21.22
N GLU A 381 19.44 22.36 20.56
CA GLU A 381 20.00 21.68 19.39
C GLU A 381 20.38 20.22 19.72
N GLU A 382 20.99 19.99 20.90
CA GLU A 382 21.38 18.66 21.38
C GLU A 382 20.17 17.73 21.64
N GLN A 383 19.04 18.28 22.10
CA GLN A 383 17.83 17.48 22.32
C GLN A 383 17.10 17.15 21.01
N LEU A 384 17.24 18.04 20.02
CA LEU A 384 16.58 17.86 18.74
C LEU A 384 17.34 16.89 17.82
N PHE A 385 18.68 16.83 17.99
CA PHE A 385 19.60 15.94 17.28
C PHE A 385 19.55 14.54 17.87
#